data_4c995f0543c49bd2183849766ed8c8cc
#
_entry.id   4c995f0543c49bd2183849766ed8c8cc
#
_cell.length_a   1.000
_cell.length_b   1.000
_cell.length_c   1.000
_cell.angle_alpha   90.00
_cell.angle_beta   90.00
_cell.angle_gamma   90.00
#
_symmetry.space_group_name_H-M   'P 1'
#
loop_
_entity.id
_entity.type
_entity.pdbx_description
1 polymer ?
#
loop_
_entity_poly.entity_id
_entity_poly.type
_entity_poly.pdbx_seq_one_letter_code
_entity_poly.pdbx_strand_id
1 'polypeptide(L)'
;YFFRMAVLNSYNNRCCITGMCKSELLIASHIKPWRNCDQYTERTNPQNGLCLNALHDKAFDKGLITINSSYDIVISNQLKNVEMDQQTREWFFGYEGKQIALPDKFFPAKDFIEYHNDVVFLG
;
A
#
# COMPACT_ATOMS: atom_id res chain seq x y z
N TYR A 1 15.17 0.17 -9.03
CA TYR A 1 15.68 -1.18 -8.75
C TYR A 1 16.07 -1.38 -7.30
N PHE A 2 16.90 -0.50 -6.76
CA PHE A 2 17.28 -0.57 -5.34
C PHE A 2 16.08 -0.41 -4.43
N PHE A 3 15.20 0.55 -4.74
CA PHE A 3 13.97 0.78 -3.97
C PHE A 3 13.13 -0.49 -3.89
N ARG A 4 12.88 -1.14 -5.04
CA ARG A 4 12.12 -2.39 -5.09
C ARG A 4 12.75 -3.46 -4.21
N MET A 5 14.06 -3.66 -4.32
CA MET A 5 14.75 -4.68 -3.51
C MET A 5 14.61 -4.41 -2.03
N ALA A 6 14.85 -3.16 -1.61
CA ALA A 6 14.79 -2.80 -0.20
C ALA A 6 13.38 -2.97 0.37
N VAL A 7 12.36 -2.52 -0.35
CA VAL A 7 10.98 -2.64 0.09
C VAL A 7 10.54 -4.11 0.16
N LEU A 8 10.71 -4.86 -0.93
CA LEU A 8 10.27 -6.25 -0.94
C LEU A 8 10.99 -7.08 0.12
N ASN A 9 12.30 -6.90 0.28
CA ASN A 9 13.05 -7.63 1.29
C ASN A 9 12.56 -7.30 2.71
N SER A 10 12.23 -6.06 2.99
CA SER A 10 11.76 -5.68 4.31
C SER A 10 10.42 -6.31 4.69
N TYR A 11 9.63 -6.71 3.69
CA TYR A 11 8.36 -7.41 3.88
C TYR A 11 8.48 -8.93 3.60
N ASN A 12 9.69 -9.45 3.55
CA ASN A 12 9.94 -10.87 3.30
C ASN A 12 9.31 -11.36 2.00
N ASN A 13 9.27 -10.50 0.99
CA ASN A 13 8.70 -10.78 -0.34
C ASN A 13 7.24 -11.26 -0.26
N ARG A 14 6.47 -10.65 0.65
CA ARG A 14 5.05 -10.92 0.82
C ARG A 14 4.25 -9.62 0.77
N CYS A 15 3.10 -9.66 0.12
CA CYS A 15 2.16 -8.55 0.17
C CYS A 15 1.78 -8.27 1.63
N CYS A 16 1.88 -7.02 2.06
CA CYS A 16 1.59 -6.67 3.46
C CYS A 16 0.10 -6.74 3.80
N ILE A 17 -0.78 -6.85 2.80
CA ILE A 17 -2.23 -7.00 3.01
C ILE A 17 -2.62 -8.47 2.98
N THR A 18 -2.27 -9.20 1.92
CA THR A 18 -2.77 -10.56 1.68
C THR A 18 -1.79 -11.66 2.04
N GLY A 19 -0.51 -11.33 2.20
CA GLY A 19 0.52 -12.33 2.41
C GLY A 19 0.96 -13.07 1.14
N MET A 20 0.42 -12.70 -0.02
CA MET A 20 0.82 -13.33 -1.27
C MET A 20 2.31 -13.16 -1.49
N CYS A 21 3.01 -14.24 -1.89
CA CYS A 21 4.47 -14.23 -2.01
C CYS A 21 4.98 -14.62 -3.40
N LYS A 22 4.25 -14.29 -4.46
CA LYS A 22 4.72 -14.51 -5.83
C LYS A 22 5.33 -13.22 -6.36
N SER A 23 6.66 -13.20 -6.53
CA SER A 23 7.37 -11.94 -6.81
C SER A 23 6.90 -11.24 -8.09
N GLU A 24 6.49 -12.00 -9.11
CA GLU A 24 5.98 -11.43 -10.35
C GLU A 24 4.69 -10.63 -10.17
N LEU A 25 3.98 -10.84 -9.06
CA LEU A 25 2.74 -10.14 -8.75
C LEU A 25 2.92 -9.11 -7.64
N LEU A 26 4.16 -8.90 -7.18
CA LEU A 26 4.45 -7.95 -6.11
C LEU A 26 5.06 -6.67 -6.65
N ILE A 27 4.64 -5.56 -6.08
CA ILE A 27 5.06 -4.22 -6.46
C ILE A 27 5.53 -3.48 -5.22
N ALA A 28 6.66 -2.78 -5.34
CA ALA A 28 7.08 -1.82 -4.33
C ALA A 28 6.30 -0.52 -4.61
N SER A 29 5.19 -0.38 -3.91
CA SER A 29 4.26 0.73 -4.13
C SER A 29 4.74 1.97 -3.38
N HIS A 30 4.86 3.11 -4.07
CA HIS A 30 5.16 4.37 -3.40
C HIS A 30 3.94 4.86 -2.64
N ILE A 31 4.12 5.20 -1.36
CA ILE A 31 3.05 5.74 -0.52
C ILE A 31 2.76 7.18 -0.95
N LYS A 32 3.76 8.05 -0.92
CA LYS A 32 3.70 9.34 -1.57
C LYS A 32 4.06 9.12 -3.04
N PRO A 33 3.18 9.48 -4.01
CA PRO A 33 3.40 9.16 -5.42
C PRO A 33 4.75 9.65 -5.92
N TRP A 34 5.41 8.84 -6.73
CA TRP A 34 6.75 9.11 -7.24
C TRP A 34 6.87 10.52 -7.87
N ARG A 35 5.89 10.92 -8.67
CA ARG A 35 5.92 12.23 -9.34
C ARG A 35 5.86 13.42 -8.37
N ASN A 36 5.38 13.21 -7.13
CA ASN A 36 5.28 14.24 -6.11
C ASN A 36 6.43 14.20 -5.11
N CYS A 37 7.35 13.25 -5.28
CA CYS A 37 8.47 13.03 -4.37
C CYS A 37 9.67 13.89 -4.74
N ASP A 38 10.40 14.33 -3.70
CA ASP A 38 11.75 14.85 -3.88
C ASP A 38 12.64 13.72 -4.41
N GLN A 39 13.36 13.97 -5.51
CA GLN A 39 14.13 12.92 -6.18
C GLN A 39 15.34 12.43 -5.36
N TYR A 40 15.81 13.22 -4.41
CA TYR A 40 17.00 12.87 -3.63
C TYR A 40 16.67 12.23 -2.28
N THR A 41 15.54 12.58 -1.67
CA THR A 41 15.24 12.17 -0.30
C THR A 41 14.02 11.27 -0.18
N GLU A 42 13.13 11.23 -1.17
CA GLU A 42 11.85 10.52 -1.06
C GLU A 42 11.66 9.38 -2.05
N ARG A 43 12.09 9.56 -3.31
CA ARG A 43 11.83 8.56 -4.36
C ARG A 43 12.46 7.22 -4.10
N THR A 44 13.65 7.19 -3.51
CA THR A 44 14.39 5.96 -3.24
C THR A 44 14.36 5.56 -1.77
N ASN A 45 13.66 6.32 -0.95
CA ASN A 45 13.56 6.04 0.48
C ASN A 45 12.62 4.85 0.71
N PRO A 46 13.12 3.72 1.21
CA PRO A 46 12.26 2.54 1.41
C PRO A 46 11.16 2.73 2.45
N GLN A 47 11.24 3.76 3.30
CA GLN A 47 10.15 4.11 4.21
C GLN A 47 8.95 4.74 3.46
N ASN A 48 9.12 5.00 2.16
CA ASN A 48 8.04 5.46 1.28
C ASN A 48 7.48 4.30 0.45
N GLY A 49 7.63 3.07 0.91
CA GLY A 49 7.21 1.90 0.15
C GLY A 49 6.37 0.92 0.95
N LEU A 50 5.42 0.31 0.25
CA LEU A 50 4.67 -0.86 0.71
C LEU A 50 4.87 -1.98 -0.29
N CYS A 51 4.97 -3.21 0.20
CA CYS A 51 4.94 -4.38 -0.68
C CYS A 51 3.49 -4.79 -0.88
N LEU A 52 2.98 -4.61 -2.09
CA LEU A 52 1.58 -4.90 -2.41
C LEU A 52 1.49 -5.81 -3.63
N ASN A 53 0.46 -6.65 -3.68
CA ASN A 53 0.12 -7.34 -4.91
C ASN A 53 -0.44 -6.33 -5.92
N ALA A 54 -0.51 -6.72 -7.19
CA ALA A 54 -0.86 -5.81 -8.29
C ALA A 54 -2.25 -5.17 -8.13
N LEU A 55 -3.23 -5.91 -7.61
CA LEU A 55 -4.58 -5.35 -7.43
C LEU A 55 -4.60 -4.29 -6.34
N HIS A 56 -4.04 -4.60 -5.18
CA HIS A 56 -4.02 -3.64 -4.08
C HIS A 56 -3.09 -2.46 -4.35
N ASP A 57 -2.00 -2.69 -5.09
CA ASP A 57 -1.16 -1.59 -5.56
C ASP A 57 -1.97 -0.60 -6.40
N LYS A 58 -2.74 -1.12 -7.37
CA LYS A 58 -3.56 -0.27 -8.23
C LYS A 58 -4.62 0.48 -7.42
N ALA A 59 -5.28 -0.21 -6.50
CA ALA A 59 -6.30 0.41 -5.64
C ALA A 59 -5.68 1.48 -4.74
N PHE A 60 -4.51 1.21 -4.18
CA PHE A 60 -3.79 2.17 -3.34
C PHE A 60 -3.38 3.41 -4.14
N ASP A 61 -2.83 3.19 -5.32
CA ASP A 61 -2.39 4.25 -6.21
C ASP A 61 -3.55 5.15 -6.66
N LYS A 62 -4.73 4.57 -6.83
CA LYS A 62 -5.95 5.31 -7.23
C LYS A 62 -6.75 5.87 -6.05
N GLY A 63 -6.25 5.73 -4.83
CA GLY A 63 -6.92 6.28 -3.66
C GLY A 63 -8.15 5.54 -3.21
N LEU A 64 -8.33 4.30 -3.64
CA LEU A 64 -9.47 3.46 -3.25
C LEU A 64 -9.23 2.74 -1.93
N ILE A 65 -7.97 2.58 -1.55
CA ILE A 65 -7.57 2.09 -0.23
C ILE A 65 -6.42 2.95 0.29
N THR A 66 -6.24 2.96 1.60
CA THR A 66 -5.10 3.59 2.24
C THR A 66 -4.77 2.85 3.53
N ILE A 67 -3.74 3.30 4.23
CA ILE A 67 -3.47 2.87 5.60
C ILE A 67 -3.44 4.12 6.47
N ASN A 68 -3.86 3.99 7.72
CA ASN A 68 -3.81 5.09 8.66
C ASN A 68 -2.50 5.11 9.45
N SER A 69 -2.36 6.03 10.38
CA SER A 69 -1.13 6.18 11.19
C SER A 69 -0.87 5.01 12.13
N SER A 70 -1.86 4.15 12.36
CA SER A 70 -1.71 2.90 13.13
C SER A 70 -1.43 1.70 12.23
N TYR A 71 -1.20 1.93 10.94
CA TYR A 71 -0.98 0.91 9.92
C TYR A 71 -2.20 0.01 9.67
N ASP A 72 -3.40 0.50 9.99
CA ASP A 72 -4.64 -0.22 9.70
C ASP A 72 -5.13 0.12 8.30
N ILE A 73 -5.71 -0.88 7.64
CA ILE A 73 -6.22 -0.76 6.27
C ILE A 73 -7.56 -0.04 6.28
N VAL A 74 -7.70 0.98 5.45
CA VAL A 74 -8.93 1.77 5.29
C VAL A 74 -9.40 1.66 3.86
N ILE A 75 -10.68 1.28 3.67
CA ILE A 75 -11.27 1.08 2.35
C ILE A 75 -12.16 2.29 2.03
N SER A 76 -12.03 2.84 0.83
CA SER A 76 -12.85 3.96 0.39
C SER A 76 -14.32 3.60 0.32
N ASN A 77 -15.17 4.51 0.73
CA ASN A 77 -16.63 4.38 0.57
C ASN A 77 -17.03 4.25 -0.90
N GLN A 78 -16.18 4.69 -1.83
CA GLN A 78 -16.46 4.59 -3.25
C GLN A 78 -16.50 3.15 -3.75
N LEU A 79 -15.96 2.19 -2.98
CA LEU A 79 -16.06 0.77 -3.33
C LEU A 79 -17.32 0.09 -2.78
N LYS A 80 -18.07 0.74 -1.89
CA LYS A 80 -19.23 0.11 -1.22
C LYS A 80 -20.30 -0.39 -2.19
N ASN A 81 -20.64 0.43 -3.18
CA ASN A 81 -21.74 0.14 -4.10
C ASN A 81 -21.27 -0.29 -5.47
N VAL A 82 -19.98 -0.61 -5.61
CA VAL A 82 -19.47 -1.12 -6.88
C VAL A 82 -19.95 -2.54 -7.07
N GLU A 83 -20.43 -2.83 -8.28
CA GLU A 83 -20.89 -4.17 -8.63
C GLU A 83 -19.71 -5.12 -8.74
N MET A 84 -19.71 -6.16 -7.93
CA MET A 84 -18.71 -7.21 -7.92
C MET A 84 -19.26 -8.42 -7.19
N ASP A 85 -18.69 -9.60 -7.44
CA ASP A 85 -19.10 -10.80 -6.70
C ASP A 85 -18.58 -10.73 -5.25
N GLN A 86 -19.07 -11.65 -4.42
CA GLN A 86 -18.73 -11.67 -3.00
C GLN A 86 -17.23 -11.91 -2.77
N GLN A 87 -16.63 -12.79 -3.55
CA GLN A 87 -15.21 -13.10 -3.39
C GLN A 87 -14.33 -11.89 -3.67
N THR A 88 -14.64 -11.13 -4.72
CA THR A 88 -13.91 -9.90 -5.05
C THR A 88 -14.11 -8.85 -3.96
N ARG A 89 -15.33 -8.74 -3.41
CA ARG A 89 -15.64 -7.81 -2.32
C ARG A 89 -14.79 -8.10 -1.09
N GLU A 90 -14.56 -9.37 -0.78
CA GLU A 90 -13.72 -9.78 0.34
C GLU A 90 -12.24 -9.38 0.16
N TRP A 91 -11.80 -9.21 -1.09
CA TRP A 91 -10.44 -8.72 -1.36
C TRP A 91 -10.22 -7.29 -0.85
N PHE A 92 -11.28 -6.54 -0.65
CA PHE A 92 -11.21 -5.19 -0.09
C PHE A 92 -11.78 -5.17 1.32
N PHE A 93 -13.07 -5.38 1.46
CA PHE A 93 -13.75 -5.24 2.75
C PHE A 93 -13.40 -6.33 3.75
N GLY A 94 -12.90 -7.48 3.28
CA GLY A 94 -12.40 -8.51 4.18
C GLY A 94 -11.15 -8.08 4.95
N TYR A 95 -10.44 -7.08 4.47
CA TYR A 95 -9.23 -6.56 5.12
C TYR A 95 -9.46 -5.23 5.84
N GLU A 96 -10.64 -4.64 5.73
CA GLU A 96 -10.92 -3.35 6.34
C GLU A 96 -10.69 -3.39 7.84
N GLY A 97 -9.93 -2.43 8.34
CA GLY A 97 -9.63 -2.31 9.77
C GLY A 97 -8.53 -3.22 10.27
N LYS A 98 -8.03 -4.14 9.44
CA LYS A 98 -6.90 -5.00 9.85
C LYS A 98 -5.59 -4.24 9.68
N GLN A 99 -4.64 -4.53 10.56
CA GLN A 99 -3.31 -3.97 10.43
C GLN A 99 -2.55 -4.70 9.32
N ILE A 100 -1.77 -3.96 8.53
CA ILE A 100 -0.87 -4.59 7.55
C ILE A 100 0.19 -5.42 8.29
N ALA A 101 0.75 -6.42 7.61
CA ALA A 101 1.94 -7.08 8.11
C ALA A 101 3.08 -6.06 8.14
N LEU A 102 3.65 -5.84 9.32
CA LEU A 102 4.69 -4.83 9.49
C LEU A 102 6.02 -5.35 8.94
N PRO A 103 6.86 -4.48 8.35
CA PRO A 103 8.14 -4.92 7.81
C PRO A 103 9.15 -5.15 8.94
N ASP A 104 10.23 -5.89 8.61
CA ASP A 104 11.35 -6.05 9.55
C ASP A 104 12.16 -4.76 9.68
N LYS A 105 12.22 -3.98 8.59
CA LYS A 105 12.96 -2.72 8.51
C LYS A 105 12.13 -1.72 7.73
N PHE A 106 12.52 -0.45 7.82
CA PHE A 106 11.94 0.61 6.99
C PHE A 106 10.42 0.71 7.16
N PHE A 107 9.99 0.87 8.40
CA PHE A 107 8.58 1.11 8.68
C PHE A 107 8.10 2.31 7.86
N PRO A 108 6.91 2.23 7.26
CA PRO A 108 6.36 3.37 6.53
C PRO A 108 6.37 4.63 7.38
N ALA A 109 6.99 5.70 6.86
CA ALA A 109 7.08 6.95 7.59
C ALA A 109 5.71 7.63 7.68
N LYS A 110 5.42 8.18 8.85
CA LYS A 110 4.11 8.80 9.12
C LYS A 110 3.83 9.96 8.16
N ASP A 111 4.86 10.71 7.77
CA ASP A 111 4.70 11.82 6.82
C ASP A 111 4.19 11.35 5.47
N PHE A 112 4.68 10.22 4.98
CA PHE A 112 4.23 9.67 3.70
C PHE A 112 2.80 9.14 3.81
N ILE A 113 2.48 8.48 4.92
CA ILE A 113 1.12 7.99 5.17
C ILE A 113 0.13 9.17 5.22
N GLU A 114 0.49 10.23 5.94
CA GLU A 114 -0.34 11.43 6.05
C GLU A 114 -0.59 12.05 4.67
N TYR A 115 0.46 12.14 3.85
CA TYR A 115 0.30 12.64 2.49
C TYR A 115 -0.70 11.80 1.70
N HIS A 116 -0.59 10.48 1.78
CA HIS A 116 -1.51 9.59 1.07
C HIS A 116 -2.95 9.75 1.57
N ASN A 117 -3.13 9.84 2.89
CA ASN A 117 -4.45 10.06 3.48
C ASN A 117 -5.08 11.35 3.00
N ASP A 118 -4.29 12.44 2.93
CA ASP A 118 -4.82 13.78 2.69
C ASP A 118 -4.95 14.11 1.20
N VAL A 119 -4.06 13.57 0.36
CA VAL A 119 -3.96 13.98 -1.05
C VAL A 119 -4.45 12.91 -2.00
N VAL A 120 -4.17 11.63 -1.74
CA VAL A 120 -4.47 10.54 -2.68
C VAL A 120 -5.78 9.84 -2.36
N PHE A 121 -6.01 9.53 -1.08
CA PHE A 121 -7.18 8.76 -0.67
C PHE A 121 -8.47 9.51 -0.93
N LEU A 122 -9.46 8.81 -1.51
CA LEU A 122 -10.72 9.41 -1.94
C LEU A 122 -11.81 9.42 -0.84
N GLY A 123 -11.58 8.82 0.30
CA GLY A 123 -12.57 8.71 1.36
C GLY A 123 -13.48 7.51 1.14
#